data_939f3b0345efc79ae73fd0ae96efbac6
#
_entry.id   939f3b0345efc79ae73fd0ae96efbac6
#
_cell.length_a   1.000
_cell.length_b   1.000
_cell.length_c   1.000
_cell.angle_alpha   90.00
_cell.angle_beta   90.00
_cell.angle_gamma   90.00
#
_symmetry.space_group_name_H-M   'P 1'
#
loop_
_entity.id
_entity.type
_entity.pdbx_description
1 polymer ?
#
loop_
_entity_poly.entity_id
_entity_poly.type
_entity_poly.pdbx_seq_one_letter_code
_entity_poly.pdbx_strand_id
1 'polypeptide(L)'
;MLTRRRFLNAATTSLLIGAAARPARAGAGTWLNDVHSGLNRTAVLGVHRPGSVAALQTLVRSARRTGDALSIAGARHAMGGQQFLTDGWLVDMGDMRRVLSFDPDAGLIECEAGIQWPELMDHLERGQAGRAPQWGIAQKQTGADRLSLGGALAANVHGRGLVMKPFIGDVESFVLIDADGEARRCSRTENADLFRLAIGGYGLFGPIASVTLRLTRRRKVQRVVEIIGADQLMGAFQRRIDDGFLYGDFQFSTDERSDTFLDRGVFSCYRPVADDVPIPAGQKALAEADWATLLDLGHTDRRRAYELYTSYYLASSGQIYWSDSHQRSTYLDGYHRALDRRMGAPHAASEMITEIYVPRADLASFLAQVRADFRRHEVELIYGTIRLIERDEESFLAWAREPWACIIFNLHVVHTAAGRHKAADDFRRLIDRAIEVGGSYYLTYHRFATREQVEGCHPRFAEFLQHKRRHDPEERFQSDWYRHYRAMFADVL
;
A
#
# COMPACT_ATOMS: atom_id res chain seq x y z
N MET A 1 69.89 -20.25 -44.83
CA MET A 1 69.11 -21.24 -45.60
C MET A 1 67.67 -21.10 -45.20
N LEU A 2 66.83 -20.89 -46.21
CA LEU A 2 65.39 -20.67 -46.18
C LEU A 2 64.61 -21.80 -45.52
N THR A 3 63.48 -21.51 -44.85
CA THR A 3 62.18 -21.91 -45.37
C THR A 3 61.03 -21.24 -44.64
N ARG A 4 60.12 -20.65 -45.43
CA ARG A 4 58.82 -20.06 -45.07
C ARG A 4 57.87 -21.17 -44.71
N ARG A 5 57.02 -20.94 -43.64
CA ARG A 5 55.68 -21.60 -43.50
C ARG A 5 54.64 -20.55 -43.26
N ARG A 6 53.70 -20.51 -44.18
CA ARG A 6 52.44 -19.70 -44.14
C ARG A 6 51.55 -20.21 -43.02
N PHE A 7 51.00 -19.29 -42.20
CA PHE A 7 49.86 -19.55 -41.36
C PHE A 7 48.63 -18.91 -42.01
N LEU A 8 47.64 -19.76 -42.29
CA LEU A 8 46.29 -19.36 -42.68
C LEU A 8 45.59 -18.74 -41.48
N ASN A 9 45.15 -17.47 -41.58
CA ASN A 9 44.23 -16.84 -40.69
C ASN A 9 42.80 -17.22 -41.12
N ALA A 10 42.12 -18.01 -40.28
CA ALA A 10 40.67 -18.15 -40.35
C ALA A 10 40.05 -16.98 -39.58
N ALA A 11 39.46 -16.03 -40.28
CA ALA A 11 38.66 -14.95 -39.71
C ALA A 11 37.30 -15.51 -39.30
N THR A 12 37.06 -15.70 -38.00
CA THR A 12 35.72 -15.92 -37.42
C THR A 12 35.05 -14.57 -37.28
N THR A 13 34.11 -14.31 -38.16
CA THR A 13 33.26 -13.12 -38.09
C THR A 13 32.22 -13.35 -36.98
N SER A 14 32.48 -12.81 -35.79
CA SER A 14 31.45 -12.71 -34.73
C SER A 14 30.44 -11.64 -35.12
N LEU A 15 29.24 -12.04 -35.48
CA LEU A 15 28.11 -11.14 -35.58
C LEU A 15 27.76 -10.64 -34.18
N LEU A 16 28.23 -9.47 -33.81
CA LEU A 16 27.70 -8.66 -32.75
C LEU A 16 26.33 -8.15 -33.21
N ILE A 17 25.24 -8.79 -32.74
CA ILE A 17 23.90 -8.20 -32.79
C ILE A 17 23.93 -7.03 -31.83
N GLY A 18 24.26 -5.85 -32.34
CA GLY A 18 24.13 -4.60 -31.61
C GLY A 18 22.65 -4.35 -31.33
N ALA A 19 22.28 -4.42 -30.07
CA ALA A 19 21.03 -3.84 -29.64
C ALA A 19 21.09 -2.34 -29.96
N ALA A 20 20.41 -1.92 -31.02
CA ALA A 20 20.29 -0.52 -31.39
C ALA A 20 19.65 0.22 -30.22
N ALA A 21 20.43 1.03 -29.53
CA ALA A 21 19.90 1.99 -28.55
C ALA A 21 18.89 2.87 -29.29
N ARG A 22 17.62 2.81 -28.91
CA ARG A 22 16.60 3.70 -29.43
C ARG A 22 16.99 5.13 -29.13
N PRO A 23 16.90 6.05 -30.11
CA PRO A 23 17.15 7.45 -29.83
C PRO A 23 16.17 7.93 -28.78
N ALA A 24 16.67 8.56 -27.72
CA ALA A 24 15.84 9.22 -26.72
C ALA A 24 14.88 10.18 -27.45
N ARG A 25 13.58 9.94 -27.34
CA ARG A 25 12.56 10.90 -27.80
C ARG A 25 12.68 12.14 -26.92
N ALA A 26 13.36 13.17 -27.41
CA ALA A 26 13.46 14.48 -26.78
C ALA A 26 12.13 15.24 -26.94
N GLY A 27 11.13 14.82 -26.16
CA GLY A 27 9.98 15.63 -25.83
C GLY A 27 10.12 16.07 -24.36
N ALA A 28 9.71 17.31 -24.04
CA ALA A 28 9.67 17.75 -22.65
C ALA A 28 8.75 16.81 -21.86
N GLY A 29 9.33 15.82 -21.19
CA GLY A 29 8.59 14.78 -20.45
C GLY A 29 7.69 15.41 -19.37
N THR A 30 6.54 14.80 -19.13
CA THR A 30 5.67 15.20 -18.04
C THR A 30 6.26 14.71 -16.70
N TRP A 31 6.52 15.64 -15.79
CA TRP A 31 6.99 15.32 -14.45
C TRP A 31 5.84 14.98 -13.53
N LEU A 32 5.94 13.82 -12.89
CA LEU A 32 4.97 13.31 -11.92
C LEU A 32 5.66 12.93 -10.62
N ASN A 33 4.87 12.81 -9.55
CA ASN A 33 5.34 12.33 -8.25
C ASN A 33 4.20 11.61 -7.53
N ASP A 34 4.53 10.80 -6.53
CA ASP A 34 3.53 10.29 -5.61
C ASP A 34 2.98 11.42 -4.73
N VAL A 35 1.72 11.26 -4.31
CA VAL A 35 1.01 12.29 -3.53
C VAL A 35 1.32 12.20 -2.04
N HIS A 36 1.96 11.13 -1.60
CA HIS A 36 2.21 10.85 -0.19
C HIS A 36 3.60 11.29 0.25
N SER A 37 4.65 10.62 -0.25
CA SER A 37 6.02 10.93 0.16
C SER A 37 6.69 12.03 -0.67
N GLY A 38 6.23 12.24 -1.90
CA GLY A 38 6.87 13.18 -2.81
C GLY A 38 8.31 12.79 -3.22
N LEU A 39 8.73 11.53 -2.99
CA LEU A 39 10.10 11.06 -3.21
C LEU A 39 10.30 10.31 -4.54
N ASN A 40 9.23 10.10 -5.32
CA ASN A 40 9.26 9.37 -6.60
C ASN A 40 9.07 10.30 -7.81
N ARG A 41 9.75 11.44 -7.83
CA ARG A 41 9.69 12.37 -8.95
C ARG A 41 10.23 11.71 -10.22
N THR A 42 9.34 11.49 -11.21
CA THR A 42 9.63 10.73 -12.43
C THR A 42 9.22 11.51 -13.67
N ALA A 43 10.08 11.54 -14.70
CA ALA A 43 9.78 12.05 -16.02
C ALA A 43 9.18 10.92 -16.86
N VAL A 44 7.91 11.06 -17.27
CA VAL A 44 7.24 10.14 -18.18
C VAL A 44 7.11 10.76 -19.56
N LEU A 45 7.02 9.94 -20.63
CA LEU A 45 6.82 10.42 -21.99
C LEU A 45 5.49 11.16 -22.17
N GLY A 46 4.46 10.71 -21.43
CA GLY A 46 3.15 11.31 -21.39
C GLY A 46 2.17 10.47 -20.58
N VAL A 47 0.94 10.97 -20.47
CA VAL A 47 -0.13 10.36 -19.68
C VAL A 47 -1.31 10.03 -20.57
N HIS A 48 -1.75 8.78 -20.57
CA HIS A 48 -2.98 8.33 -21.19
C HIS A 48 -4.08 8.15 -20.14
N ARG A 49 -5.28 8.61 -20.42
CA ARG A 49 -6.46 8.49 -19.55
C ARG A 49 -7.58 7.75 -20.28
N PRO A 50 -7.58 6.42 -20.27
CA PRO A 50 -8.65 5.64 -20.88
C PRO A 50 -9.95 5.80 -20.08
N GLY A 51 -11.06 6.10 -20.76
CA GLY A 51 -12.39 6.19 -20.15
C GLY A 51 -13.25 4.93 -20.35
N SER A 52 -12.69 3.86 -20.90
CA SER A 52 -13.39 2.60 -21.13
C SER A 52 -12.43 1.43 -21.33
N VAL A 53 -12.95 0.20 -21.18
CA VAL A 53 -12.22 -1.04 -21.46
C VAL A 53 -11.69 -1.05 -22.91
N ALA A 54 -12.51 -0.66 -23.87
CA ALA A 54 -12.11 -0.65 -25.27
C ALA A 54 -10.97 0.35 -25.58
N ALA A 55 -10.99 1.52 -24.91
CA ALA A 55 -9.91 2.50 -25.02
C ALA A 55 -8.62 1.95 -24.39
N LEU A 56 -8.72 1.28 -23.25
CA LEU A 56 -7.59 0.65 -22.56
C LEU A 56 -6.97 -0.47 -23.40
N GLN A 57 -7.79 -1.36 -24.00
CA GLN A 57 -7.33 -2.39 -24.91
C GLN A 57 -6.63 -1.79 -26.15
N THR A 58 -7.20 -0.75 -26.75
CA THR A 58 -6.61 -0.06 -27.89
C THR A 58 -5.24 0.53 -27.51
N LEU A 59 -5.11 1.11 -26.34
CA LEU A 59 -3.85 1.66 -25.83
C LEU A 59 -2.79 0.57 -25.68
N VAL A 60 -3.11 -0.55 -25.03
CA VAL A 60 -2.17 -1.67 -24.82
C VAL A 60 -1.73 -2.27 -26.15
N ARG A 61 -2.67 -2.51 -27.07
CA ARG A 61 -2.36 -3.01 -28.43
C ARG A 61 -1.50 -2.01 -29.23
N SER A 62 -1.72 -0.69 -29.05
CA SER A 62 -0.87 0.32 -29.67
C SER A 62 0.54 0.30 -29.12
N ALA A 63 0.69 0.27 -27.79
CA ALA A 63 1.98 0.17 -27.14
C ALA A 63 2.76 -1.10 -27.56
N ARG A 64 2.03 -2.23 -27.76
CA ARG A 64 2.61 -3.45 -28.32
C ARG A 64 3.19 -3.23 -29.72
N ARG A 65 2.47 -2.58 -30.63
CA ARG A 65 2.94 -2.32 -32.00
C ARG A 65 4.15 -1.39 -32.04
N THR A 66 4.19 -0.40 -31.15
CA THR A 66 5.29 0.58 -31.09
C THR A 66 6.45 0.11 -30.21
N GLY A 67 6.26 -0.98 -29.45
CA GLY A 67 7.23 -1.48 -28.47
C GLY A 67 7.40 -0.53 -27.28
N ASP A 68 6.39 0.29 -26.97
CA ASP A 68 6.43 1.20 -25.82
C ASP A 68 6.13 0.44 -24.53
N ALA A 69 6.75 0.89 -23.43
CA ALA A 69 6.46 0.38 -22.10
C ALA A 69 5.45 1.28 -21.37
N LEU A 70 4.58 0.64 -20.60
CA LEU A 70 3.49 1.27 -19.86
C LEU A 70 3.66 1.06 -18.37
N SER A 71 3.45 2.12 -17.57
CA SER A 71 3.19 2.03 -16.15
C SER A 71 1.72 2.34 -15.86
N ILE A 72 1.21 1.86 -14.74
CA ILE A 72 -0.21 1.97 -14.41
C ILE A 72 -0.34 2.71 -13.08
N ALA A 73 -1.15 3.76 -13.05
CA ALA A 73 -1.44 4.52 -11.85
C ALA A 73 -2.95 4.63 -11.60
N GLY A 74 -3.32 4.48 -10.33
CA GLY A 74 -4.58 4.98 -9.81
C GLY A 74 -4.38 6.35 -9.16
N ALA A 75 -4.72 6.47 -7.89
CA ALA A 75 -4.62 7.73 -7.14
C ALA A 75 -3.18 8.12 -6.70
N ARG A 76 -2.15 7.38 -7.09
CA ARG A 76 -0.71 7.66 -6.90
C ARG A 76 -0.23 7.76 -5.45
N HIS A 77 -0.80 6.95 -4.56
CA HIS A 77 -0.39 6.90 -3.15
C HIS A 77 0.77 5.95 -2.85
N ALA A 78 1.14 5.03 -3.77
CA ALA A 78 2.27 4.14 -3.56
C ALA A 78 3.59 4.92 -3.48
N MET A 79 4.40 4.65 -2.46
CA MET A 79 5.64 5.38 -2.17
C MET A 79 6.90 4.70 -2.71
N GLY A 80 6.80 3.47 -3.24
CA GLY A 80 7.94 2.73 -3.80
C GLY A 80 8.17 2.94 -5.31
N GLY A 81 7.39 3.79 -5.99
CA GLY A 81 7.53 4.05 -7.42
C GLY A 81 6.89 2.99 -8.32
N GLN A 82 5.99 2.17 -7.79
CA GLN A 82 5.29 1.12 -8.53
C GLN A 82 4.42 1.64 -9.67
N GLN A 83 3.95 2.88 -9.57
CA GLN A 83 3.04 3.52 -10.51
C GLN A 83 3.74 4.34 -11.60
N PHE A 84 5.05 4.50 -11.55
CA PHE A 84 5.80 5.36 -12.47
C PHE A 84 6.89 4.61 -13.23
N LEU A 85 7.16 5.07 -14.43
CA LEU A 85 8.19 4.53 -15.31
C LEU A 85 8.96 5.67 -15.96
N THR A 86 10.22 5.83 -15.61
CA THR A 86 11.11 6.79 -16.28
C THR A 86 11.19 6.48 -17.78
N ASP A 87 10.96 7.50 -18.61
CA ASP A 87 10.96 7.40 -20.07
C ASP A 87 9.95 6.37 -20.63
N GLY A 88 8.85 6.14 -19.90
CA GLY A 88 7.73 5.31 -20.33
C GLY A 88 6.41 6.08 -20.35
N TRP A 89 5.34 5.47 -20.83
CA TRP A 89 4.00 6.03 -20.81
C TRP A 89 3.27 5.68 -19.53
N LEU A 90 2.54 6.64 -18.97
CA LEU A 90 1.67 6.40 -17.83
C LEU A 90 0.23 6.18 -18.29
N VAL A 91 -0.39 5.11 -17.81
CA VAL A 91 -1.83 4.85 -17.89
C VAL A 91 -2.47 5.28 -16.57
N ASP A 92 -3.13 6.44 -16.57
CA ASP A 92 -3.87 6.96 -15.42
C ASP A 92 -5.31 6.45 -15.47
N MET A 93 -5.67 5.59 -14.51
CA MET A 93 -6.98 4.91 -14.46
C MET A 93 -8.09 5.80 -13.86
N GLY A 94 -7.80 7.04 -13.47
CA GLY A 94 -8.72 7.91 -12.73
C GLY A 94 -10.04 8.25 -13.43
N ASP A 95 -10.13 8.09 -14.76
CA ASP A 95 -11.37 8.33 -15.52
C ASP A 95 -12.29 7.10 -15.57
N MET A 96 -11.80 5.91 -15.18
CA MET A 96 -12.59 4.68 -15.07
C MET A 96 -13.07 4.49 -13.63
N ARG A 97 -14.18 5.18 -13.22
CA ARG A 97 -14.64 5.25 -11.82
C ARG A 97 -16.14 5.01 -11.60
N ARG A 98 -16.79 4.35 -12.54
CA ARG A 98 -18.23 4.05 -12.44
C ARG A 98 -18.48 2.81 -11.59
N VAL A 99 -19.60 2.79 -10.87
CA VAL A 99 -20.22 1.54 -10.42
C VAL A 99 -20.93 0.92 -11.62
N LEU A 100 -20.60 -0.33 -11.94
CA LEU A 100 -21.12 -1.05 -13.11
C LEU A 100 -22.37 -1.86 -12.76
N SER A 101 -22.35 -2.53 -11.60
CA SER A 101 -23.50 -3.29 -11.11
C SER A 101 -23.47 -3.41 -9.59
N PHE A 102 -24.64 -3.57 -9.00
CA PHE A 102 -24.80 -3.91 -7.60
C PHE A 102 -25.87 -4.98 -7.45
N ASP A 103 -25.51 -6.12 -6.88
CA ASP A 103 -26.40 -7.24 -6.56
C ASP A 103 -26.61 -7.28 -5.03
N PRO A 104 -27.74 -6.75 -4.54
CA PRO A 104 -28.05 -6.74 -3.12
C PRO A 104 -28.43 -8.11 -2.55
N ASP A 105 -28.77 -9.09 -3.39
CA ASP A 105 -29.12 -10.43 -2.92
C ASP A 105 -27.84 -11.25 -2.66
N ALA A 106 -26.86 -11.13 -3.56
CA ALA A 106 -25.57 -11.77 -3.41
C ALA A 106 -24.58 -10.97 -2.54
N GLY A 107 -24.81 -9.67 -2.31
CA GLY A 107 -23.87 -8.78 -1.64
C GLY A 107 -22.63 -8.51 -2.49
N LEU A 108 -22.81 -8.36 -3.80
CA LEU A 108 -21.70 -8.13 -4.74
C LEU A 108 -21.86 -6.76 -5.41
N ILE A 109 -20.72 -6.08 -5.61
CA ILE A 109 -20.67 -4.83 -6.37
C ILE A 109 -19.51 -4.88 -7.36
N GLU A 110 -19.79 -4.55 -8.62
CA GLU A 110 -18.75 -4.38 -9.64
C GLU A 110 -18.52 -2.90 -9.90
N CYS A 111 -17.25 -2.49 -9.85
CA CYS A 111 -16.82 -1.11 -10.07
C CYS A 111 -15.63 -1.06 -11.02
N GLU A 112 -15.53 0.02 -11.78
CA GLU A 112 -14.31 0.35 -12.50
C GLU A 112 -13.16 0.62 -11.52
N ALA A 113 -11.94 0.21 -11.88
CA ALA A 113 -10.79 0.15 -10.97
C ALA A 113 -10.26 1.50 -10.50
N GLY A 114 -10.58 2.59 -11.21
CA GLY A 114 -10.20 3.96 -10.84
C GLY A 114 -11.10 4.59 -9.77
N ILE A 115 -12.24 3.97 -9.42
CA ILE A 115 -13.13 4.48 -8.37
C ILE A 115 -12.37 4.58 -7.05
N GLN A 116 -12.64 5.63 -6.27
CA GLN A 116 -12.04 5.81 -4.94
C GLN A 116 -13.01 5.41 -3.84
N TRP A 117 -12.48 5.09 -2.67
CA TRP A 117 -13.29 4.61 -1.54
C TRP A 117 -14.46 5.52 -1.17
N PRO A 118 -14.32 6.88 -1.09
CA PRO A 118 -15.46 7.74 -0.79
C PRO A 118 -16.59 7.60 -1.81
N GLU A 119 -16.25 7.56 -3.11
CA GLU A 119 -17.25 7.44 -4.19
C GLU A 119 -18.03 6.12 -4.09
N LEU A 120 -17.32 5.02 -3.83
CA LEU A 120 -17.92 3.69 -3.63
C LEU A 120 -18.81 3.64 -2.40
N MET A 121 -18.31 4.13 -1.25
CA MET A 121 -19.05 4.12 0.01
C MET A 121 -20.31 5.02 -0.06
N ASP A 122 -20.18 6.20 -0.66
CA ASP A 122 -21.31 7.12 -0.87
C ASP A 122 -22.35 6.54 -1.84
N HIS A 123 -21.92 5.80 -2.85
CA HIS A 123 -22.85 5.09 -3.76
C HIS A 123 -23.65 4.02 -3.00
N LEU A 124 -22.97 3.18 -2.20
CA LEU A 124 -23.63 2.15 -1.39
C LEU A 124 -24.60 2.77 -0.37
N GLU A 125 -24.21 3.83 0.31
CA GLU A 125 -25.05 4.49 1.30
C GLU A 125 -26.33 5.09 0.68
N ARG A 126 -26.20 5.84 -0.42
CA ARG A 126 -27.34 6.45 -1.11
C ARG A 126 -28.24 5.42 -1.79
N GLY A 127 -27.63 4.41 -2.45
CA GLY A 127 -28.36 3.39 -3.21
C GLY A 127 -29.19 2.43 -2.35
N GLN A 128 -28.93 2.38 -1.05
CA GLN A 128 -29.58 1.47 -0.11
C GLN A 128 -30.42 2.19 0.97
N ALA A 129 -30.64 3.49 0.81
CA ALA A 129 -31.45 4.25 1.76
C ALA A 129 -32.84 3.60 1.95
N GLY A 130 -33.24 3.35 3.21
CA GLY A 130 -34.50 2.71 3.55
C GLY A 130 -34.53 1.18 3.35
N ARG A 131 -33.49 0.54 2.91
CA ARG A 131 -33.38 -0.95 2.82
C ARG A 131 -32.85 -1.55 4.12
N ALA A 132 -33.26 -2.77 4.41
CA ALA A 132 -32.70 -3.62 5.46
C ALA A 132 -32.70 -5.08 4.96
N PRO A 133 -31.58 -5.80 5.02
CA PRO A 133 -30.26 -5.33 5.47
C PRO A 133 -29.57 -4.42 4.44
N GLN A 134 -28.62 -3.62 4.90
CA GLN A 134 -27.71 -2.85 4.05
C GLN A 134 -26.36 -3.56 3.93
N TRP A 135 -25.66 -3.30 2.82
CA TRP A 135 -24.34 -3.79 2.54
C TRP A 135 -23.30 -2.65 2.59
N GLY A 136 -22.09 -2.95 3.03
CA GLY A 136 -20.95 -2.05 3.06
C GLY A 136 -19.65 -2.78 2.75
N ILE A 137 -18.58 -2.03 2.60
CA ILE A 137 -17.25 -2.63 2.45
C ILE A 137 -16.85 -3.34 3.75
N ALA A 138 -16.14 -4.47 3.63
CA ALA A 138 -15.60 -5.17 4.79
C ALA A 138 -14.44 -4.38 5.38
N GLN A 139 -13.49 -3.97 4.56
CA GLN A 139 -12.30 -3.22 4.96
C GLN A 139 -11.79 -2.33 3.84
N LYS A 140 -10.98 -1.37 4.20
CA LYS A 140 -10.09 -0.61 3.32
C LYS A 140 -8.82 -0.25 4.09
N GLN A 141 -7.75 0.11 3.38
CA GLN A 141 -6.57 0.66 4.05
C GLN A 141 -6.95 1.97 4.76
N THR A 142 -6.33 2.20 5.91
CA THR A 142 -6.52 3.44 6.69
C THR A 142 -5.43 4.46 6.38
N GLY A 143 -5.61 5.70 6.85
CA GLY A 143 -4.65 6.80 6.66
C GLY A 143 -4.97 7.71 5.48
N ALA A 144 -5.65 7.21 4.44
CA ALA A 144 -6.17 8.04 3.35
C ALA A 144 -7.42 7.40 2.74
N ASP A 145 -8.36 8.23 2.27
CA ASP A 145 -9.60 7.75 1.64
C ASP A 145 -9.51 7.74 0.12
N ARG A 146 -8.79 8.69 -0.47
CA ARG A 146 -8.74 8.89 -1.91
C ARG A 146 -7.77 7.94 -2.63
N LEU A 147 -7.80 6.66 -2.27
CA LEU A 147 -7.09 5.60 -2.97
C LEU A 147 -8.05 4.87 -3.91
N SER A 148 -7.54 4.49 -5.10
CA SER A 148 -8.35 3.78 -6.08
C SER A 148 -8.48 2.30 -5.74
N LEU A 149 -9.61 1.71 -6.12
CA LEU A 149 -9.91 0.30 -5.89
C LEU A 149 -8.88 -0.63 -6.58
N GLY A 150 -8.53 -0.34 -7.84
CA GLY A 150 -7.50 -1.10 -8.56
C GLY A 150 -6.11 -0.99 -7.93
N GLY A 151 -5.77 0.19 -7.38
CA GLY A 151 -4.52 0.37 -6.62
C GLY A 151 -4.52 -0.43 -5.32
N ALA A 152 -5.64 -0.45 -4.60
CA ALA A 152 -5.81 -1.26 -3.40
C ALA A 152 -5.63 -2.76 -3.68
N LEU A 153 -6.23 -3.25 -4.79
CA LEU A 153 -6.07 -4.63 -5.24
C LEU A 153 -4.63 -4.92 -5.66
N ALA A 154 -4.01 -4.05 -6.47
CA ALA A 154 -2.65 -4.23 -6.96
C ALA A 154 -1.60 -4.27 -5.82
N ALA A 155 -1.87 -3.66 -4.68
CA ALA A 155 -1.04 -3.73 -3.48
C ALA A 155 -1.49 -4.82 -2.49
N ASN A 156 -2.65 -5.45 -2.68
CA ASN A 156 -3.27 -6.37 -1.73
C ASN A 156 -3.32 -5.77 -0.32
N VAL A 157 -3.95 -4.60 -0.21
CA VAL A 157 -4.00 -3.81 1.02
C VAL A 157 -4.73 -4.52 2.16
N HIS A 158 -4.66 -3.95 3.36
CA HIS A 158 -5.43 -4.40 4.52
C HIS A 158 -6.02 -3.24 5.31
N GLY A 159 -7.00 -3.54 6.13
CA GLY A 159 -7.65 -2.58 7.02
C GLY A 159 -7.24 -2.75 8.48
N ARG A 160 -8.21 -2.62 9.38
CA ARG A 160 -8.07 -2.82 10.83
C ARG A 160 -9.04 -3.88 11.39
N GLY A 161 -9.45 -4.82 10.54
CA GLY A 161 -10.25 -5.96 10.99
C GLY A 161 -9.43 -6.86 11.90
N LEU A 162 -10.03 -7.35 13.00
CA LEU A 162 -9.31 -8.15 14.01
C LEU A 162 -9.00 -9.57 13.51
N VAL A 163 -9.85 -10.10 12.62
CA VAL A 163 -9.73 -11.46 12.06
C VAL A 163 -9.87 -11.44 10.53
N MET A 164 -9.39 -10.38 9.89
CA MET A 164 -9.48 -10.20 8.44
C MET A 164 -8.15 -10.52 7.76
N LYS A 165 -8.25 -11.19 6.61
CA LYS A 165 -7.15 -11.41 5.67
C LYS A 165 -6.88 -10.12 4.89
N PRO A 166 -5.75 -10.03 4.16
CA PRO A 166 -5.57 -8.98 3.15
C PRO A 166 -6.72 -8.91 2.15
N PHE A 167 -6.76 -7.85 1.36
CA PHE A 167 -7.88 -7.47 0.50
C PHE A 167 -8.32 -8.55 -0.50
N ILE A 168 -7.45 -9.50 -0.86
CA ILE A 168 -7.82 -10.66 -1.68
C ILE A 168 -9.05 -11.41 -1.12
N GLY A 169 -9.24 -11.42 0.20
CA GLY A 169 -10.40 -12.01 0.85
C GLY A 169 -11.73 -11.38 0.43
N ASP A 170 -11.71 -10.09 0.09
CA ASP A 170 -12.89 -9.31 -0.27
C ASP A 170 -13.15 -9.27 -1.78
N VAL A 171 -12.21 -9.78 -2.60
CA VAL A 171 -12.32 -9.76 -4.06
C VAL A 171 -13.01 -11.04 -4.55
N GLU A 172 -14.11 -10.89 -5.30
CA GLU A 172 -14.76 -11.99 -6.01
C GLU A 172 -14.09 -12.27 -7.34
N SER A 173 -13.93 -11.24 -8.16
CA SER A 173 -13.27 -11.30 -9.47
C SER A 173 -12.81 -9.91 -9.91
N PHE A 174 -12.03 -9.86 -10.98
CA PHE A 174 -11.69 -8.61 -11.67
C PHE A 174 -11.49 -8.86 -13.16
N VAL A 175 -11.54 -7.79 -13.96
CA VAL A 175 -11.17 -7.81 -15.37
C VAL A 175 -9.82 -7.12 -15.51
N LEU A 176 -8.85 -7.82 -16.10
CA LEU A 176 -7.51 -7.34 -16.39
C LEU A 176 -7.30 -7.28 -17.91
N ILE A 177 -6.57 -6.29 -18.41
CA ILE A 177 -6.13 -6.25 -19.80
C ILE A 177 -4.70 -6.79 -19.86
N ASP A 178 -4.50 -7.92 -20.50
CA ASP A 178 -3.20 -8.58 -20.63
C ASP A 178 -2.24 -7.87 -21.59
N ALA A 179 -1.02 -8.40 -21.74
CA ALA A 179 0.01 -7.81 -22.60
C ALA A 179 -0.33 -7.84 -24.09
N ASP A 180 -1.30 -8.69 -24.52
CA ASP A 180 -1.83 -8.74 -25.86
C ASP A 180 -2.98 -7.74 -26.09
N GLY A 181 -3.45 -7.08 -25.03
CA GLY A 181 -4.59 -6.17 -25.07
C GLY A 181 -5.92 -6.89 -25.01
N GLU A 182 -5.94 -8.16 -24.55
CA GLU A 182 -7.16 -8.93 -24.36
C GLU A 182 -7.69 -8.74 -22.94
N ALA A 183 -9.02 -8.62 -22.82
CA ALA A 183 -9.68 -8.55 -21.52
C ALA A 183 -9.81 -9.98 -20.95
N ARG A 184 -9.23 -10.17 -19.77
CA ARG A 184 -9.27 -11.43 -19.01
C ARG A 184 -10.08 -11.26 -17.75
N ARG A 185 -11.16 -11.99 -17.59
CA ARG A 185 -11.82 -12.12 -16.31
C ARG A 185 -10.99 -13.06 -15.44
N CYS A 186 -10.64 -12.61 -14.24
CA CYS A 186 -9.82 -13.36 -13.29
C CYS A 186 -10.63 -13.59 -12.01
N SER A 187 -10.67 -14.83 -11.58
CA SER A 187 -11.32 -15.27 -10.35
C SER A 187 -10.59 -16.49 -9.77
N ARG A 188 -11.08 -17.04 -8.67
CA ARG A 188 -10.52 -18.29 -8.10
C ARG A 188 -10.63 -19.49 -9.02
N THR A 189 -11.55 -19.46 -10.00
CA THR A 189 -11.86 -20.57 -10.91
C THR A 189 -11.59 -20.25 -12.39
N GLU A 190 -11.45 -18.99 -12.76
CA GLU A 190 -11.20 -18.54 -14.13
C GLU A 190 -9.93 -17.69 -14.15
N ASN A 191 -8.96 -18.02 -15.02
CA ASN A 191 -7.63 -17.40 -15.03
C ASN A 191 -7.03 -17.29 -13.62
N ALA A 192 -7.13 -18.38 -12.84
CA ALA A 192 -6.81 -18.41 -11.41
C ALA A 192 -5.35 -18.03 -11.11
N ASP A 193 -4.42 -18.31 -12.02
CA ASP A 193 -3.02 -17.90 -11.87
C ASP A 193 -2.87 -16.37 -11.93
N LEU A 194 -3.53 -15.74 -12.92
CA LEU A 194 -3.55 -14.27 -13.02
C LEU A 194 -4.28 -13.63 -11.85
N PHE A 195 -5.34 -14.27 -11.32
CA PHE A 195 -6.01 -13.80 -10.11
C PHE A 195 -5.04 -13.70 -8.94
N ARG A 196 -4.24 -14.74 -8.70
CA ARG A 196 -3.26 -14.79 -7.61
C ARG A 196 -2.06 -13.88 -7.83
N LEU A 197 -1.61 -13.73 -9.09
CA LEU A 197 -0.43 -12.94 -9.45
C LEU A 197 -0.71 -11.44 -9.50
N ALA A 198 -1.89 -11.01 -9.95
CA ALA A 198 -2.22 -9.60 -10.12
C ALA A 198 -2.62 -8.93 -8.79
N ILE A 199 -3.22 -9.69 -7.85
CA ILE A 199 -3.48 -9.22 -6.49
C ILE A 199 -2.16 -9.19 -5.72
N GLY A 200 -1.73 -8.00 -5.31
CA GLY A 200 -0.39 -7.78 -4.78
C GLY A 200 0.71 -7.80 -5.85
N GLY A 201 0.35 -7.73 -7.15
CA GLY A 201 1.28 -7.78 -8.29
C GLY A 201 1.73 -6.41 -8.81
N TYR A 202 1.38 -5.33 -8.12
CA TYR A 202 1.86 -3.96 -8.39
C TYR A 202 1.68 -3.48 -9.84
N GLY A 203 0.61 -3.95 -10.53
CA GLY A 203 0.30 -3.56 -11.90
C GLY A 203 1.17 -4.22 -12.98
N LEU A 204 2.00 -5.20 -12.64
CA LEU A 204 2.95 -5.82 -13.58
C LEU A 204 2.34 -6.81 -14.56
N PHE A 205 1.12 -7.30 -14.31
CA PHE A 205 0.44 -8.27 -15.18
C PHE A 205 -0.58 -7.62 -16.11
N GLY A 206 -0.83 -6.32 -15.95
CA GLY A 206 -1.72 -5.52 -16.76
C GLY A 206 -2.60 -4.56 -15.93
N PRO A 207 -3.20 -3.57 -16.59
CA PRO A 207 -4.16 -2.70 -15.93
C PRO A 207 -5.44 -3.45 -15.60
N ILE A 208 -5.91 -3.29 -14.36
CA ILE A 208 -7.20 -3.78 -13.90
C ILE A 208 -8.26 -2.80 -14.35
N ALA A 209 -9.24 -3.26 -15.11
CA ALA A 209 -10.31 -2.43 -15.66
C ALA A 209 -11.51 -2.32 -14.71
N SER A 210 -11.96 -3.45 -14.13
CA SER A 210 -13.03 -3.50 -13.14
C SER A 210 -12.74 -4.52 -12.05
N VAL A 211 -13.36 -4.35 -10.88
CA VAL A 211 -13.26 -5.24 -9.72
C VAL A 211 -14.65 -5.53 -9.20
N THR A 212 -14.97 -6.81 -8.98
CA THR A 212 -16.16 -7.25 -8.26
C THR A 212 -15.78 -7.54 -6.82
N LEU A 213 -16.37 -6.80 -5.89
CA LEU A 213 -16.17 -6.95 -4.45
C LEU A 213 -17.29 -7.75 -3.81
N ARG A 214 -16.91 -8.56 -2.81
CA ARG A 214 -17.80 -9.13 -1.80
C ARG A 214 -18.03 -8.08 -0.73
N LEU A 215 -19.25 -7.70 -0.54
CA LEU A 215 -19.67 -6.79 0.51
C LEU A 215 -20.00 -7.57 1.79
N THR A 216 -19.94 -6.88 2.91
CA THR A 216 -20.41 -7.41 4.20
C THR A 216 -21.69 -6.71 4.64
N ARG A 217 -22.46 -7.35 5.50
CA ARG A 217 -23.62 -6.69 6.10
C ARG A 217 -23.18 -5.49 6.92
N ARG A 218 -23.74 -4.34 6.62
CA ARG A 218 -23.49 -3.09 7.33
C ARG A 218 -24.07 -3.20 8.73
N ARG A 219 -23.24 -3.03 9.75
CA ARG A 219 -23.59 -3.16 11.16
C ARG A 219 -23.29 -1.88 11.89
N LYS A 220 -24.04 -1.60 12.96
CA LYS A 220 -23.64 -0.55 13.90
C LYS A 220 -22.57 -1.11 14.83
N VAL A 221 -21.54 -0.31 15.09
CA VAL A 221 -20.41 -0.68 15.96
C VAL A 221 -20.16 0.43 16.97
N GLN A 222 -19.87 0.05 18.21
CA GLN A 222 -19.53 0.95 19.30
C GLN A 222 -18.00 0.95 19.50
N ARG A 223 -17.41 2.13 19.54
CA ARG A 223 -16.01 2.32 19.89
C ARG A 223 -15.80 2.08 21.39
N VAL A 224 -14.76 1.30 21.73
CA VAL A 224 -14.30 1.09 23.11
C VAL A 224 -12.82 1.39 23.14
N VAL A 225 -12.41 2.30 24.02
CA VAL A 225 -11.03 2.80 24.10
C VAL A 225 -10.46 2.56 25.48
N GLU A 226 -9.22 2.07 25.50
CA GLU A 226 -8.38 1.89 26.69
C GLU A 226 -6.96 2.41 26.43
N ILE A 227 -6.24 2.76 27.47
CA ILE A 227 -4.80 3.07 27.41
C ILE A 227 -4.05 1.93 28.07
N ILE A 228 -3.30 1.18 27.25
CA ILE A 228 -2.60 -0.04 27.72
C ILE A 228 -1.12 -0.01 27.31
N GLY A 229 -0.35 -0.92 27.88
CA GLY A 229 1.04 -1.20 27.49
C GLY A 229 1.12 -2.15 26.30
N ALA A 230 2.21 -2.09 25.57
CA ALA A 230 2.45 -2.99 24.42
C ALA A 230 2.62 -4.46 24.84
N ASP A 231 3.08 -4.71 26.06
CA ASP A 231 3.18 -6.04 26.67
C ASP A 231 1.80 -6.71 26.89
N GLN A 232 0.76 -5.90 27.11
CA GLN A 232 -0.62 -6.35 27.31
C GLN A 232 -1.40 -6.52 26.01
N LEU A 233 -0.89 -5.95 24.91
CA LEU A 233 -1.64 -5.70 23.69
C LEU A 233 -2.18 -6.97 23.03
N MET A 234 -1.35 -8.00 22.87
CA MET A 234 -1.81 -9.24 22.18
C MET A 234 -2.88 -9.96 23.00
N GLY A 235 -2.74 -10.01 24.32
CA GLY A 235 -3.78 -10.55 25.20
C GLY A 235 -5.06 -9.70 25.17
N ALA A 236 -4.94 -8.39 25.07
CA ALA A 236 -6.09 -7.50 24.95
C ALA A 236 -6.81 -7.68 23.60
N PHE A 237 -6.09 -7.80 22.49
CA PHE A 237 -6.69 -8.10 21.19
C PHE A 237 -7.42 -9.45 21.21
N GLN A 238 -6.82 -10.51 21.81
CA GLN A 238 -7.47 -11.81 21.88
C GLN A 238 -8.79 -11.72 22.66
N ARG A 239 -8.82 -11.07 23.82
CA ARG A 239 -10.06 -10.84 24.57
C ARG A 239 -11.12 -10.11 23.74
N ARG A 240 -10.73 -9.07 22.97
CA ARG A 240 -11.66 -8.36 22.08
C ARG A 240 -12.22 -9.27 20.97
N ILE A 241 -11.38 -10.16 20.41
CA ILE A 241 -11.82 -11.15 19.42
C ILE A 241 -12.82 -12.11 20.05
N ASP A 242 -12.51 -12.66 21.23
CA ASP A 242 -13.37 -13.58 21.97
C ASP A 242 -14.73 -12.93 22.35
N ASP A 243 -14.71 -11.63 22.64
CA ASP A 243 -15.92 -10.79 22.91
C ASP A 243 -16.66 -10.36 21.63
N GLY A 244 -16.24 -10.81 20.43
CA GLY A 244 -16.90 -10.55 19.16
C GLY A 244 -16.70 -9.16 18.57
N PHE A 245 -15.65 -8.43 18.96
CA PHE A 245 -15.25 -7.19 18.30
C PHE A 245 -14.82 -7.44 16.87
N LEU A 246 -15.11 -6.50 15.97
CA LEU A 246 -14.82 -6.66 14.54
C LEU A 246 -13.56 -5.95 14.09
N TYR A 247 -13.29 -4.78 14.66
CA TYR A 247 -12.20 -3.90 14.23
C TYR A 247 -11.42 -3.40 15.44
N GLY A 248 -10.15 -3.08 15.23
CA GLY A 248 -9.33 -2.47 16.26
C GLY A 248 -7.94 -2.11 15.78
N ASP A 249 -7.33 -1.18 16.50
CA ASP A 249 -5.94 -0.80 16.34
C ASP A 249 -5.38 -0.28 17.68
N PHE A 250 -4.06 -0.20 17.72
CA PHE A 250 -3.34 0.35 18.86
C PHE A 250 -2.37 1.41 18.35
N GLN A 251 -2.51 2.65 18.83
CA GLN A 251 -1.64 3.74 18.46
C GLN A 251 -0.72 4.11 19.62
N PHE A 252 0.55 3.81 19.45
CA PHE A 252 1.58 4.01 20.49
C PHE A 252 2.08 5.46 20.56
N SER A 253 2.66 5.84 21.71
CA SER A 253 3.36 7.11 21.90
C SER A 253 4.62 7.20 21.05
N THR A 254 4.81 8.34 20.39
CA THR A 254 5.98 8.65 19.54
C THR A 254 6.98 9.61 20.21
N ASP A 255 6.78 9.99 21.47
CA ASP A 255 7.71 10.84 22.24
C ASP A 255 8.92 10.02 22.69
N GLU A 256 10.02 10.10 21.96
CA GLU A 256 11.26 9.34 22.19
C GLU A 256 11.93 9.63 23.55
N ARG A 257 11.56 10.74 24.17
CA ARG A 257 12.09 11.16 25.51
C ARG A 257 11.28 10.56 26.64
N SER A 258 10.08 10.06 26.36
CA SER A 258 9.18 9.47 27.35
C SER A 258 9.45 7.98 27.54
N ASP A 259 9.25 7.50 28.77
CA ASP A 259 9.26 6.05 29.07
C ASP A 259 8.13 5.31 28.35
N THR A 260 7.10 6.04 27.91
CA THR A 260 5.97 5.47 27.16
C THR A 260 6.23 5.28 25.66
N PHE A 261 7.40 5.71 25.15
CA PHE A 261 7.77 5.61 23.73
C PHE A 261 7.69 4.18 23.22
N LEU A 262 6.91 3.95 22.15
CA LEU A 262 6.66 2.62 21.56
C LEU A 262 6.18 1.56 22.56
N ASP A 263 5.63 1.97 23.69
CA ASP A 263 5.22 1.09 24.79
C ASP A 263 3.77 1.30 25.19
N ARG A 264 3.37 2.53 25.42
CA ARG A 264 2.02 2.85 25.86
C ARG A 264 1.23 3.51 24.74
N GLY A 265 -0.03 3.13 24.60
CA GLY A 265 -0.83 3.66 23.50
C GLY A 265 -2.32 3.57 23.71
N VAL A 266 -3.03 4.15 22.74
CA VAL A 266 -4.48 4.14 22.63
C VAL A 266 -4.92 2.86 21.94
N PHE A 267 -5.56 1.99 22.68
CA PHE A 267 -6.18 0.76 22.18
C PHE A 267 -7.66 1.02 21.90
N SER A 268 -8.02 1.08 20.62
CA SER A 268 -9.36 1.43 20.14
C SER A 268 -9.94 0.29 19.35
N CYS A 269 -11.03 -0.31 19.85
CA CYS A 269 -11.72 -1.43 19.20
C CYS A 269 -13.20 -1.13 19.02
N TYR A 270 -13.86 -1.88 18.12
CA TYR A 270 -15.24 -1.65 17.74
C TYR A 270 -16.04 -2.96 17.84
N ARG A 271 -17.05 -2.97 18.73
CA ARG A 271 -17.95 -4.11 18.89
C ARG A 271 -19.30 -3.86 18.20
N PRO A 272 -19.92 -4.90 17.63
CA PRO A 272 -21.29 -4.78 17.14
C PRO A 272 -22.24 -4.38 18.26
N VAL A 273 -23.24 -3.59 17.89
CA VAL A 273 -24.40 -3.27 18.74
C VAL A 273 -25.68 -3.59 17.96
N ALA A 274 -26.81 -3.67 18.65
CA ALA A 274 -28.11 -3.97 18.04
C ALA A 274 -28.50 -2.89 17.02
N ASP A 275 -29.22 -3.28 15.97
CA ASP A 275 -29.60 -2.40 14.87
C ASP A 275 -30.53 -1.26 15.27
N ASP A 276 -31.31 -1.43 16.35
CA ASP A 276 -32.21 -0.43 16.92
C ASP A 276 -31.48 0.64 17.75
N VAL A 277 -30.24 0.42 18.16
CA VAL A 277 -29.45 1.43 18.88
C VAL A 277 -29.25 2.66 17.99
N PRO A 278 -29.66 3.87 18.41
CA PRO A 278 -29.51 5.06 17.58
C PRO A 278 -28.07 5.50 17.49
N ILE A 279 -27.68 6.06 16.35
CA ILE A 279 -26.41 6.81 16.21
C ILE A 279 -26.71 8.25 16.63
N PRO A 280 -26.16 8.73 17.77
CA PRO A 280 -26.44 10.08 18.25
C PRO A 280 -25.96 11.16 17.28
N ALA A 281 -26.74 12.21 17.11
CA ALA A 281 -26.26 13.40 16.39
C ALA A 281 -25.18 14.12 17.23
N GLY A 282 -24.25 14.79 16.55
CA GLY A 282 -23.24 15.63 17.22
C GLY A 282 -22.16 14.85 17.98
N GLN A 283 -21.89 13.60 17.59
CA GLN A 283 -20.76 12.85 18.14
C GLN A 283 -19.44 13.59 17.88
N LYS A 284 -18.47 13.41 18.77
CA LYS A 284 -17.15 14.01 18.62
C LYS A 284 -16.46 13.50 17.36
N ALA A 285 -15.95 14.41 16.57
CA ALA A 285 -15.12 14.12 15.41
C ALA A 285 -13.95 15.12 15.38
N LEU A 286 -12.78 14.67 14.93
CA LEU A 286 -11.67 15.59 14.64
C LEU A 286 -11.96 16.26 13.30
N ALA A 287 -12.00 17.58 13.32
CA ALA A 287 -12.06 18.38 12.10
C ALA A 287 -10.70 18.40 11.39
N GLU A 288 -10.66 18.88 10.16
CA GLU A 288 -9.41 19.01 9.40
C GLU A 288 -8.35 19.86 10.13
N ALA A 289 -8.79 20.94 10.81
CA ALA A 289 -7.90 21.78 11.62
C ALA A 289 -7.31 21.04 12.85
N ASP A 290 -8.07 20.11 13.44
CA ASP A 290 -7.57 19.30 14.56
C ASP A 290 -6.49 18.32 14.07
N TRP A 291 -6.72 17.69 12.90
CA TRP A 291 -5.72 16.84 12.25
C TRP A 291 -4.46 17.62 11.87
N ALA A 292 -4.60 18.83 11.32
CA ALA A 292 -3.47 19.69 11.02
C ALA A 292 -2.66 20.02 12.29
N THR A 293 -3.37 20.29 13.40
CA THR A 293 -2.72 20.54 14.71
C THR A 293 -1.97 19.30 15.22
N LEU A 294 -2.58 18.11 15.12
CA LEU A 294 -1.93 16.86 15.55
C LEU A 294 -0.68 16.55 14.73
N LEU A 295 -0.74 16.75 13.40
CA LEU A 295 0.41 16.56 12.51
C LEU A 295 1.52 17.55 12.87
N ASP A 296 1.18 18.81 13.11
CA ASP A 296 2.13 19.83 13.54
C ASP A 296 2.84 19.45 14.84
N LEU A 297 2.06 19.10 15.85
CA LEU A 297 2.59 18.67 17.13
C LEU A 297 3.41 17.38 17.03
N GLY A 298 3.09 16.47 16.10
CA GLY A 298 3.88 15.29 15.81
C GLY A 298 5.32 15.59 15.43
N HIS A 299 5.58 16.78 14.86
CA HIS A 299 6.92 17.26 14.51
C HIS A 299 7.54 18.17 15.61
N THR A 300 6.72 18.92 16.34
CA THR A 300 7.20 20.00 17.22
C THR A 300 7.10 19.67 18.70
N ASP A 301 6.09 18.93 19.13
CA ASP A 301 5.82 18.52 20.52
C ASP A 301 5.05 17.20 20.57
N ARG A 302 5.77 16.08 20.43
CA ARG A 302 5.20 14.73 20.40
C ARG A 302 4.47 14.33 21.67
N ARG A 303 4.90 14.86 22.82
CA ARG A 303 4.19 14.68 24.10
C ARG A 303 2.79 15.29 24.01
N ARG A 304 2.72 16.54 23.58
CA ARG A 304 1.43 17.24 23.45
C ARG A 304 0.53 16.60 22.39
N ALA A 305 1.11 16.16 21.28
CA ALA A 305 0.37 15.39 20.27
C ALA A 305 -0.29 14.14 20.87
N TYR A 306 0.47 13.36 21.64
CA TYR A 306 -0.02 12.15 22.30
C TYR A 306 -1.10 12.45 23.34
N GLU A 307 -0.95 13.50 24.18
CA GLU A 307 -1.95 13.91 25.16
C GLU A 307 -3.28 14.29 24.49
N LEU A 308 -3.24 15.12 23.44
CA LEU A 308 -4.43 15.55 22.72
C LEU A 308 -5.13 14.37 22.04
N TYR A 309 -4.37 13.53 21.37
CA TYR A 309 -4.87 12.34 20.71
C TYR A 309 -5.56 11.39 21.72
N THR A 310 -4.87 11.08 22.81
CA THR A 310 -5.37 10.24 23.89
C THR A 310 -6.66 10.79 24.50
N SER A 311 -6.68 12.08 24.81
CA SER A 311 -7.87 12.75 25.37
C SER A 311 -9.06 12.68 24.44
N TYR A 312 -8.87 12.88 23.13
CA TYR A 312 -9.94 12.76 22.14
C TYR A 312 -10.46 11.33 22.08
N TYR A 313 -9.60 10.33 21.96
CA TYR A 313 -10.03 8.94 21.83
C TYR A 313 -10.77 8.45 23.06
N LEU A 314 -10.26 8.74 24.27
CA LEU A 314 -10.96 8.42 25.52
C LEU A 314 -12.35 9.07 25.57
N ALA A 315 -12.44 10.34 25.20
CA ALA A 315 -13.72 11.08 25.19
C ALA A 315 -14.68 10.60 24.09
N SER A 316 -14.20 9.84 23.08
CA SER A 316 -15.03 9.26 22.02
C SER A 316 -15.38 7.79 22.29
N SER A 317 -14.95 7.21 23.42
CA SER A 317 -15.37 5.88 23.84
C SER A 317 -16.88 5.85 24.07
N GLY A 318 -17.55 4.80 23.58
CA GLY A 318 -19.00 4.70 23.61
C GLY A 318 -19.72 5.23 22.36
N GLN A 319 -19.07 5.99 21.50
CA GLN A 319 -19.67 6.48 20.25
C GLN A 319 -19.98 5.34 19.28
N ILE A 320 -21.04 5.52 18.48
CA ILE A 320 -21.60 4.50 17.60
C ILE A 320 -21.43 4.94 16.14
N TYR A 321 -21.00 4.02 15.28
CA TYR A 321 -20.74 4.24 13.87
C TYR A 321 -21.32 3.10 13.03
N TRP A 322 -21.46 3.32 11.73
CA TRP A 322 -21.59 2.20 10.81
C TRP A 322 -20.23 1.52 10.58
N SER A 323 -20.24 0.20 10.36
CA SER A 323 -19.04 -0.64 10.20
C SER A 323 -18.15 -0.27 9.01
N ASP A 324 -18.68 0.44 8.04
CA ASP A 324 -17.94 1.04 6.93
C ASP A 324 -17.52 2.49 7.22
N SER A 325 -18.44 3.30 7.75
CA SER A 325 -18.19 4.74 7.94
C SER A 325 -17.08 5.04 8.95
N HIS A 326 -16.90 4.20 10.00
CA HIS A 326 -15.80 4.38 10.96
C HIS A 326 -14.41 4.18 10.33
N GLN A 327 -14.36 3.59 9.13
CA GLN A 327 -13.11 3.38 8.39
C GLN A 327 -12.68 4.59 7.55
N ARG A 328 -13.54 5.62 7.44
CA ARG A 328 -13.16 6.87 6.76
C ARG A 328 -11.96 7.51 7.46
N SER A 329 -11.06 8.08 6.68
CA SER A 329 -9.82 8.69 7.14
C SER A 329 -9.64 10.07 6.52
N THR A 330 -9.07 10.99 7.26
CA THR A 330 -8.69 12.30 6.77
C THR A 330 -7.20 12.28 6.41
N TYR A 331 -6.89 12.68 5.19
CA TYR A 331 -5.52 12.90 4.74
C TYR A 331 -5.39 14.33 4.22
N LEU A 332 -4.41 15.07 4.74
CA LEU A 332 -4.15 16.46 4.37
C LEU A 332 -3.10 16.52 3.26
N ASP A 333 -3.54 16.66 2.02
CA ASP A 333 -2.64 16.73 0.87
C ASP A 333 -1.62 17.87 0.97
N GLY A 334 -0.33 17.51 0.91
CA GLY A 334 0.77 18.47 0.83
C GLY A 334 0.99 19.34 2.07
N TYR A 335 0.51 18.91 3.25
CA TYR A 335 0.68 19.62 4.51
C TYR A 335 2.17 19.88 4.84
N HIS A 336 3.08 19.02 4.42
CA HIS A 336 4.52 19.17 4.65
C HIS A 336 5.05 20.51 4.17
N ARG A 337 4.60 21.00 3.02
CA ARG A 337 5.06 22.31 2.48
C ARG A 337 4.68 23.49 3.38
N ALA A 338 3.54 23.41 4.04
CA ALA A 338 3.13 24.41 5.02
C ALA A 338 3.94 24.29 6.30
N LEU A 339 4.18 23.07 6.75
CA LEU A 339 5.00 22.74 7.90
C LEU A 339 6.45 23.20 7.71
N ASP A 340 7.11 22.84 6.60
CA ASP A 340 8.49 23.25 6.27
C ASP A 340 8.65 24.76 6.29
N ARG A 341 7.70 25.50 5.69
CA ARG A 341 7.74 26.98 5.70
C ARG A 341 7.63 27.54 7.12
N ARG A 342 6.74 27.00 7.95
CA ARG A 342 6.53 27.47 9.32
C ARG A 342 7.74 27.18 10.20
N MET A 343 8.36 26.03 10.03
CA MET A 343 9.56 25.64 10.78
C MET A 343 10.84 26.30 10.24
N GLY A 344 10.79 27.01 9.12
CA GLY A 344 11.97 27.57 8.48
C GLY A 344 12.94 26.47 8.01
N ALA A 345 12.42 25.30 7.62
CA ALA A 345 13.22 24.16 7.22
C ALA A 345 14.10 24.49 6.01
N PRO A 346 15.42 24.18 6.03
CA PRO A 346 16.34 24.50 4.94
C PRO A 346 16.11 23.63 3.69
N HIS A 347 15.44 22.51 3.86
CA HIS A 347 15.13 21.55 2.80
C HIS A 347 13.69 21.09 2.92
N ALA A 348 13.10 20.70 1.79
CA ALA A 348 11.81 20.02 1.79
C ALA A 348 11.92 18.69 2.53
N ALA A 349 10.85 18.33 3.22
CA ALA A 349 10.71 17.03 3.88
C ALA A 349 9.31 16.46 3.69
N SER A 350 9.13 15.20 4.03
CA SER A 350 7.84 14.52 4.05
C SER A 350 7.90 13.30 4.98
N GLU A 351 6.80 12.60 5.12
CA GLU A 351 6.77 11.32 5.80
C GLU A 351 6.81 10.18 4.78
N MET A 352 7.56 9.14 5.14
CA MET A 352 7.58 7.86 4.45
C MET A 352 7.16 6.76 5.41
N ILE A 353 6.16 6.01 5.01
CA ILE A 353 5.68 4.88 5.78
C ILE A 353 6.57 3.66 5.52
N THR A 354 6.85 2.89 6.56
CA THR A 354 7.20 1.48 6.44
C THR A 354 6.26 0.65 7.31
N GLU A 355 6.02 -0.58 6.90
CA GLU A 355 5.14 -1.49 7.58
C GLU A 355 5.88 -2.80 7.81
N ILE A 356 5.98 -3.18 9.06
CA ILE A 356 6.74 -4.34 9.54
C ILE A 356 5.76 -5.35 10.13
N TYR A 357 5.97 -6.61 9.83
CA TYR A 357 5.19 -7.74 10.30
C TYR A 357 6.02 -8.61 11.20
N VAL A 358 5.51 -8.93 12.38
CA VAL A 358 6.17 -9.84 13.32
C VAL A 358 5.17 -10.87 13.86
N PRO A 359 5.62 -12.07 14.26
CA PRO A 359 4.76 -13.00 14.99
C PRO A 359 4.14 -12.30 16.19
N ARG A 360 2.88 -12.57 16.46
CA ARG A 360 2.13 -11.89 17.54
C ARG A 360 2.80 -12.07 18.91
N ALA A 361 3.42 -13.21 19.15
CA ALA A 361 4.12 -13.50 20.41
C ALA A 361 5.39 -12.65 20.60
N ASP A 362 6.02 -12.20 19.51
CA ASP A 362 7.29 -11.48 19.56
C ASP A 362 7.13 -9.95 19.56
N LEU A 363 5.89 -9.43 19.46
CA LEU A 363 5.63 -8.01 19.33
C LEU A 363 6.29 -7.16 20.43
N ALA A 364 6.13 -7.54 21.70
CA ALA A 364 6.64 -6.74 22.83
C ALA A 364 8.17 -6.68 22.83
N SER A 365 8.84 -7.80 22.57
CA SER A 365 10.31 -7.87 22.49
C SER A 365 10.83 -7.10 21.27
N PHE A 366 10.18 -7.21 20.12
CA PHE A 366 10.49 -6.44 18.92
C PHE A 366 10.38 -4.92 19.17
N LEU A 367 9.28 -4.46 19.77
CA LEU A 367 9.11 -3.02 20.08
C LEU A 367 10.16 -2.51 21.08
N ALA A 368 10.57 -3.32 22.04
CA ALA A 368 11.64 -2.96 22.98
C ALA A 368 12.98 -2.76 22.25
N GLN A 369 13.30 -3.62 21.28
CA GLN A 369 14.50 -3.51 20.46
C GLN A 369 14.43 -2.28 19.53
N VAL A 370 13.29 -2.05 18.86
CA VAL A 370 13.06 -0.88 18.00
C VAL A 370 13.17 0.42 18.81
N ARG A 371 12.63 0.45 20.02
CA ARG A 371 12.76 1.60 20.95
C ARG A 371 14.22 1.96 21.21
N ALA A 372 15.06 0.98 21.50
CA ALA A 372 16.49 1.18 21.74
C ALA A 372 17.21 1.64 20.46
N ASP A 373 16.87 1.06 19.30
CA ASP A 373 17.42 1.42 18.00
C ASP A 373 17.05 2.86 17.61
N PHE A 374 15.79 3.22 17.69
CA PHE A 374 15.30 4.55 17.32
C PHE A 374 15.94 5.66 18.17
N ARG A 375 16.10 5.42 19.48
CA ARG A 375 16.84 6.36 20.36
C ARG A 375 18.30 6.46 19.98
N ARG A 376 18.97 5.34 19.69
CA ARG A 376 20.39 5.31 19.32
C ARG A 376 20.69 6.06 18.02
N HIS A 377 19.79 5.90 17.03
CA HIS A 377 19.96 6.42 15.67
C HIS A 377 19.13 7.69 15.41
N GLU A 378 18.54 8.27 16.45
CA GLU A 378 17.76 9.51 16.38
C GLU A 378 16.72 9.45 15.23
N VAL A 379 15.93 8.34 15.22
CA VAL A 379 14.91 8.13 14.18
C VAL A 379 13.70 8.99 14.49
N GLU A 380 13.31 9.83 13.54
CA GLU A 380 12.18 10.75 13.69
C GLU A 380 10.86 10.05 13.33
N LEU A 381 10.24 9.45 14.33
CA LEU A 381 8.94 8.80 14.21
C LEU A 381 7.82 9.82 14.49
N ILE A 382 6.98 10.05 13.49
CA ILE A 382 5.88 11.03 13.58
C ILE A 382 4.58 10.36 14.04
N TYR A 383 4.30 9.16 13.52
CA TYR A 383 3.09 8.42 13.78
C TYR A 383 3.35 6.93 13.69
N GLY A 384 2.56 6.15 14.40
CA GLY A 384 2.57 4.70 14.22
C GLY A 384 1.38 4.02 14.86
N THR A 385 1.05 2.83 14.35
CA THR A 385 -0.07 2.04 14.84
C THR A 385 0.22 0.55 14.68
N ILE A 386 -0.46 -0.27 15.49
CA ILE A 386 -0.38 -1.72 15.43
C ILE A 386 -1.77 -2.28 15.15
N ARG A 387 -1.81 -3.28 14.27
CA ARG A 387 -3.02 -3.99 13.84
C ARG A 387 -2.78 -5.49 13.80
N LEU A 388 -3.86 -6.24 13.67
CA LEU A 388 -3.79 -7.66 13.38
C LEU A 388 -4.11 -7.92 11.92
N ILE A 389 -3.43 -8.91 11.34
CA ILE A 389 -3.69 -9.41 10.00
C ILE A 389 -3.71 -10.93 10.05
N GLU A 390 -4.69 -11.53 9.39
CA GLU A 390 -4.75 -12.98 9.21
C GLU A 390 -3.96 -13.42 7.97
N ARG A 391 -3.58 -14.69 7.96
CA ARG A 391 -2.77 -15.29 6.90
C ARG A 391 -3.48 -15.23 5.55
N ASP A 392 -2.74 -14.83 4.51
CA ASP A 392 -3.11 -14.92 3.10
C ASP A 392 -2.54 -16.21 2.49
N GLU A 393 -3.42 -17.11 2.10
CA GLU A 393 -3.07 -18.39 1.48
C GLU A 393 -3.32 -18.38 -0.04
N GLU A 394 -3.79 -17.24 -0.59
CA GLU A 394 -4.29 -17.17 -1.95
C GLU A 394 -3.37 -16.39 -2.89
N SER A 395 -2.91 -15.18 -2.52
CA SER A 395 -2.07 -14.39 -3.43
C SER A 395 -0.70 -15.06 -3.65
N PHE A 396 -0.15 -14.87 -4.84
CA PHE A 396 1.14 -15.47 -5.18
C PHE A 396 2.28 -14.86 -4.36
N LEU A 397 2.32 -13.54 -4.30
CA LEU A 397 3.30 -12.79 -3.49
C LEU A 397 2.68 -12.41 -2.14
N ALA A 398 2.24 -13.43 -1.40
CA ALA A 398 1.59 -13.23 -0.11
C ALA A 398 2.58 -12.62 0.90
N TRP A 399 2.34 -11.36 1.28
CA TRP A 399 3.10 -10.71 2.33
C TRP A 399 2.62 -11.12 3.73
N ALA A 400 1.32 -11.42 3.90
CA ALA A 400 0.76 -11.96 5.13
C ALA A 400 0.92 -13.49 5.16
N ARG A 401 2.15 -13.99 5.30
CA ARG A 401 2.46 -15.42 5.29
C ARG A 401 2.02 -16.16 6.56
N GLU A 402 1.87 -15.43 7.64
CA GLU A 402 1.42 -15.89 8.95
C GLU A 402 0.42 -14.89 9.54
N PRO A 403 -0.31 -15.22 10.62
CA PRO A 403 -1.07 -14.24 11.38
C PRO A 403 -0.11 -13.25 12.05
N TRP A 404 -0.09 -12.02 11.58
CA TRP A 404 0.87 -11.00 12.01
C TRP A 404 0.32 -10.02 13.04
N ALA A 405 1.20 -9.51 13.91
CA ALA A 405 1.13 -8.14 14.41
C ALA A 405 1.77 -7.25 13.34
N CYS A 406 0.98 -6.35 12.79
CA CYS A 406 1.37 -5.41 11.74
C CYS A 406 1.69 -4.06 12.39
N ILE A 407 2.93 -3.59 12.28
CA ILE A 407 3.40 -2.34 12.87
C ILE A 407 3.67 -1.33 11.76
N ILE A 408 2.97 -0.21 11.79
CA ILE A 408 3.15 0.89 10.86
C ILE A 408 4.03 1.94 11.53
N PHE A 409 5.12 2.31 10.88
CA PHE A 409 5.98 3.42 11.26
C PHE A 409 5.94 4.50 10.17
N ASN A 410 5.61 5.73 10.54
CA ASN A 410 5.64 6.88 9.63
C ASN A 410 6.82 7.78 10.02
N LEU A 411 7.90 7.72 9.22
CA LEU A 411 9.17 8.36 9.53
C LEU A 411 9.32 9.66 8.74
N HIS A 412 9.83 10.69 9.39
CA HIS A 412 10.20 11.94 8.74
C HIS A 412 11.43 11.75 7.85
N VAL A 413 11.38 12.22 6.61
CA VAL A 413 12.43 12.07 5.61
C VAL A 413 12.75 13.41 4.95
N VAL A 414 13.96 13.92 5.18
CA VAL A 414 14.44 15.13 4.50
C VAL A 414 14.84 14.81 3.06
N HIS A 415 14.40 15.62 2.09
CA HIS A 415 14.57 15.38 0.66
C HIS A 415 15.99 15.71 0.14
N THR A 416 17.01 15.44 0.94
CA THR A 416 18.42 15.49 0.54
C THR A 416 18.96 14.09 0.25
N ALA A 417 20.13 13.98 -0.37
CA ALA A 417 20.79 12.69 -0.55
C ALA A 417 21.07 12.02 0.82
N ALA A 418 21.58 12.79 1.79
CA ALA A 418 21.86 12.32 3.15
C ALA A 418 20.59 11.87 3.88
N GLY A 419 19.51 12.66 3.80
CA GLY A 419 18.22 12.30 4.45
C GLY A 419 17.60 11.03 3.89
N ARG A 420 17.64 10.85 2.56
CA ARG A 420 17.19 9.60 1.92
C ARG A 420 18.07 8.40 2.27
N HIS A 421 19.39 8.61 2.41
CA HIS A 421 20.30 7.56 2.83
C HIS A 421 20.02 7.12 4.27
N LYS A 422 19.87 8.10 5.18
CA LYS A 422 19.46 7.83 6.58
C LYS A 422 18.16 7.03 6.64
N ALA A 423 17.13 7.44 5.89
CA ALA A 423 15.85 6.72 5.84
C ALA A 423 16.03 5.28 5.33
N ALA A 424 16.85 5.06 4.30
CA ALA A 424 17.14 3.72 3.80
C ALA A 424 17.79 2.85 4.87
N ASP A 425 18.74 3.38 5.64
CA ASP A 425 19.39 2.65 6.72
C ASP A 425 18.42 2.38 7.89
N ASP A 426 17.57 3.35 8.25
CA ASP A 426 16.55 3.18 9.28
C ASP A 426 15.57 2.04 8.91
N PHE A 427 15.11 2.01 7.65
CA PHE A 427 14.20 0.96 7.18
C PHE A 427 14.87 -0.42 7.10
N ARG A 428 16.13 -0.49 6.64
CA ARG A 428 16.89 -1.75 6.62
C ARG A 428 17.06 -2.35 8.00
N ARG A 429 17.39 -1.54 9.00
CA ARG A 429 17.51 -2.02 10.38
C ARG A 429 16.18 -2.54 10.93
N LEU A 430 15.04 -1.91 10.59
CA LEU A 430 13.72 -2.44 10.94
C LEU A 430 13.45 -3.79 10.30
N ILE A 431 13.81 -3.96 9.02
CA ILE A 431 13.65 -5.22 8.28
C ILE A 431 14.56 -6.31 8.89
N ASP A 432 15.81 -5.99 9.21
CA ASP A 432 16.74 -6.95 9.83
C ASP A 432 16.17 -7.47 11.16
N ARG A 433 15.65 -6.59 12.02
CA ARG A 433 14.99 -6.99 13.28
C ARG A 433 13.72 -7.80 13.06
N ALA A 434 12.97 -7.55 12.00
CA ALA A 434 11.83 -8.36 11.65
C ALA A 434 12.28 -9.78 11.24
N ILE A 435 13.32 -9.88 10.42
CA ILE A 435 13.90 -11.16 9.98
C ILE A 435 14.39 -11.99 11.18
N GLU A 436 15.02 -11.36 12.18
CA GLU A 436 15.50 -12.03 13.41
C GLU A 436 14.40 -12.79 14.16
N VAL A 437 13.15 -12.34 14.06
CA VAL A 437 11.97 -13.00 14.69
C VAL A 437 11.08 -13.73 13.67
N GLY A 438 11.57 -13.98 12.44
CA GLY A 438 10.80 -14.65 11.39
C GLY A 438 9.72 -13.80 10.74
N GLY A 439 9.79 -12.49 10.93
CA GLY A 439 8.86 -11.49 10.40
C GLY A 439 9.09 -11.12 8.95
N SER A 440 8.50 -10.00 8.52
CA SER A 440 8.54 -9.51 7.15
C SER A 440 8.28 -8.00 7.09
N TYR A 441 8.27 -7.44 5.88
CA TYR A 441 7.90 -6.05 5.63
C TYR A 441 7.01 -5.92 4.39
N TYR A 442 6.39 -4.75 4.20
CA TYR A 442 5.50 -4.50 3.07
C TYR A 442 6.23 -3.83 1.90
N LEU A 443 6.20 -4.46 0.72
CA LEU A 443 6.88 -4.00 -0.50
C LEU A 443 6.35 -2.69 -1.09
N THR A 444 5.21 -2.20 -0.60
CA THR A 444 4.50 -1.05 -1.19
C THR A 444 5.19 0.29 -0.96
N TYR A 445 5.92 0.46 0.15
CA TYR A 445 6.31 1.79 0.62
C TYR A 445 7.68 2.26 0.14
N HIS A 446 8.63 1.38 -0.06
CA HIS A 446 9.98 1.76 -0.45
C HIS A 446 10.75 0.64 -1.18
N ARG A 447 11.89 1.01 -1.77
CA ARG A 447 12.81 0.10 -2.48
C ARG A 447 14.17 0.02 -1.80
N PHE A 448 14.22 0.18 -0.48
CA PHE A 448 15.49 0.28 0.24
C PHE A 448 16.04 -1.07 0.71
N ALA A 449 15.21 -2.11 0.74
CA ALA A 449 15.64 -3.44 1.15
C ALA A 449 16.81 -3.96 0.28
N THR A 450 17.74 -4.67 0.92
CA THR A 450 18.79 -5.42 0.21
C THR A 450 18.20 -6.68 -0.42
N ARG A 451 18.95 -7.33 -1.30
CA ARG A 451 18.51 -8.60 -1.90
C ARG A 451 18.22 -9.66 -0.84
N GLU A 452 19.13 -9.81 0.12
CA GLU A 452 19.01 -10.78 1.21
C GLU A 452 17.75 -10.51 2.04
N GLN A 453 17.44 -9.24 2.31
CA GLN A 453 16.21 -8.85 3.01
C GLN A 453 14.96 -9.18 2.19
N VAL A 454 14.96 -8.94 0.87
CA VAL A 454 13.85 -9.31 0.01
C VAL A 454 13.65 -10.83 -0.01
N GLU A 455 14.73 -11.61 -0.19
CA GLU A 455 14.67 -13.07 -0.23
C GLU A 455 14.20 -13.65 1.12
N GLY A 456 14.68 -13.12 2.25
CA GLY A 456 14.27 -13.54 3.58
C GLY A 456 12.80 -13.24 3.89
N CYS A 457 12.30 -12.07 3.50
CA CYS A 457 10.93 -11.65 3.74
C CYS A 457 9.93 -12.20 2.70
N HIS A 458 10.36 -12.33 1.44
CA HIS A 458 9.52 -12.72 0.30
C HIS A 458 10.18 -13.85 -0.49
N PRO A 459 10.21 -15.08 0.01
CA PRO A 459 10.99 -16.18 -0.59
C PRO A 459 10.57 -16.55 -2.01
N ARG A 460 9.36 -16.18 -2.43
CA ARG A 460 8.86 -16.41 -3.80
C ARG A 460 9.08 -15.23 -4.75
N PHE A 461 9.86 -14.21 -4.35
CA PHE A 461 9.98 -12.98 -5.12
C PHE A 461 10.65 -13.21 -6.50
N ALA A 462 11.72 -14.00 -6.56
CA ALA A 462 12.36 -14.37 -7.83
C ALA A 462 11.39 -15.12 -8.75
N GLU A 463 10.65 -16.08 -8.23
CA GLU A 463 9.61 -16.83 -8.97
C GLU A 463 8.50 -15.89 -9.48
N PHE A 464 8.10 -14.89 -8.68
CA PHE A 464 7.14 -13.85 -9.08
C PHE A 464 7.64 -13.06 -10.30
N LEU A 465 8.90 -12.64 -10.31
CA LEU A 465 9.51 -11.95 -11.46
C LEU A 465 9.59 -12.84 -12.71
N GLN A 466 9.84 -14.14 -12.54
CA GLN A 466 9.79 -15.11 -13.64
C GLN A 466 8.36 -15.26 -14.20
N HIS A 467 7.34 -15.30 -13.33
CA HIS A 467 5.93 -15.28 -13.76
C HIS A 467 5.59 -14.01 -14.54
N LYS A 468 6.06 -12.85 -14.06
CA LYS A 468 5.92 -11.59 -14.80
C LYS A 468 6.42 -11.71 -16.23
N ARG A 469 7.63 -12.25 -16.43
CA ARG A 469 8.22 -12.41 -17.77
C ARG A 469 7.50 -13.45 -18.62
N ARG A 470 6.90 -14.48 -18.02
CA ARG A 470 6.07 -15.46 -18.75
C ARG A 470 4.77 -14.86 -19.28
N HIS A 471 4.11 -14.02 -18.47
CA HIS A 471 2.84 -13.38 -18.86
C HIS A 471 3.04 -12.12 -19.71
N ASP A 472 4.21 -11.50 -19.67
CA ASP A 472 4.56 -10.32 -20.45
C ASP A 472 6.03 -10.42 -20.91
N PRO A 473 6.32 -11.29 -21.91
CA PRO A 473 7.70 -11.55 -22.34
C PRO A 473 8.35 -10.34 -22.99
N GLU A 474 7.60 -9.41 -23.55
CA GLU A 474 8.10 -8.17 -24.11
C GLU A 474 8.25 -7.05 -23.06
N GLU A 475 7.97 -7.35 -21.79
CA GLU A 475 8.01 -6.42 -20.68
C GLU A 475 7.27 -5.10 -20.96
N ARG A 476 6.03 -5.22 -21.43
CA ARG A 476 5.13 -4.12 -21.75
C ARG A 476 4.79 -3.30 -20.51
N PHE A 477 4.38 -3.99 -19.44
CA PHE A 477 4.04 -3.38 -18.18
C PHE A 477 5.27 -3.30 -17.29
N GLN A 478 5.72 -2.09 -17.01
CA GLN A 478 6.91 -1.81 -16.22
C GLN A 478 6.65 -0.68 -15.23
N SER A 479 7.55 -0.57 -14.26
CA SER A 479 7.69 0.58 -13.37
C SER A 479 9.15 0.73 -12.95
N ASP A 480 9.51 1.86 -12.37
CA ASP A 480 10.85 2.05 -11.79
C ASP A 480 11.07 1.09 -10.61
N TRP A 481 10.00 0.68 -9.90
CA TRP A 481 10.02 -0.38 -8.90
C TRP A 481 10.40 -1.73 -9.53
N TYR A 482 9.75 -2.11 -10.63
CA TYR A 482 10.06 -3.34 -11.35
C TYR A 482 11.49 -3.34 -11.90
N ARG A 483 11.93 -2.25 -12.54
CA ARG A 483 13.29 -2.13 -13.07
C ARG A 483 14.36 -2.28 -11.99
N HIS A 484 14.11 -1.72 -10.80
CA HIS A 484 15.01 -1.86 -9.65
C HIS A 484 15.19 -3.33 -9.25
N TYR A 485 14.07 -4.04 -9.02
CA TYR A 485 14.15 -5.45 -8.61
C TYR A 485 14.57 -6.40 -9.73
N ARG A 486 14.19 -6.11 -10.97
CA ARG A 486 14.68 -6.85 -12.13
C ARG A 486 16.22 -6.78 -12.24
N ALA A 487 16.80 -5.63 -11.97
CA ALA A 487 18.26 -5.49 -11.94
C ALA A 487 18.89 -6.23 -10.75
N MET A 488 18.26 -6.16 -9.58
CA MET A 488 18.72 -6.84 -8.36
C MET A 488 18.72 -8.37 -8.50
N PHE A 489 17.80 -8.94 -9.27
CA PHE A 489 17.62 -10.39 -9.48
C PHE A 489 18.00 -10.85 -10.90
N ALA A 490 18.83 -10.08 -11.62
CA ALA A 490 19.15 -10.36 -13.02
C ALA A 490 19.84 -11.72 -13.27
N ASP A 491 20.52 -12.25 -12.27
CA ASP A 491 21.22 -13.55 -12.30
C ASP A 491 20.27 -14.77 -12.28
N VAL A 492 19.00 -14.58 -11.87
CA VAL A 492 17.99 -15.66 -11.78
C VAL A 492 16.82 -15.47 -12.73
N LEU A 493 16.85 -14.42 -13.58
CA LEU A 493 15.87 -14.08 -14.59
C LEU A 493 16.36 -14.36 -16.00
#